data_1bf1db31517468f32f1539d25574e77d
#
_entry.id   1bf1db31517468f32f1539d25574e77d
#
_cell.length_a   1.000
_cell.length_b   1.000
_cell.length_c   1.000
_cell.angle_alpha   90.00
_cell.angle_beta   90.00
_cell.angle_gamma   90.00
#
_symmetry.space_group_name_H-M   'P 1'
#
loop_
_entity.id
_entity.type
_entity.pdbx_description
1 polymer ?
#
loop_
_entity_poly.entity_id
_entity_poly.type
_entity_poly.pdbx_seq_one_letter_code
_entity_poly.pdbx_strand_id
1 'polypeptide(L)'
;MGVAWAAIAAGISFSVGSAVLLILWVRQKFRVRHVSGGWWRRARLRALLDIGYPAALEQGVFQLGFFIFLMLIGNAYGTEAFAAYNIGVNILAVCMTVGFGFSIAGSTLVGQHLGARDPEAASRSGWRSLWLAVVSMGSLGLLIVIFAQQLSRYFIGEDATTIAYTVQFIYLLGAMMPLLAVEFAIGGSLRGAGDTRFPLIATVLG
;
A
#
# COMPACT_ATOMS: atom_id res chain seq x y z
N MET A 1 16.74 -7.69 -25.50
CA MET A 1 16.39 -9.02 -24.89
C MET A 1 16.04 -8.93 -23.40
N GLY A 2 16.51 -7.92 -22.63
CA GLY A 2 16.30 -7.85 -21.17
C GLY A 2 14.84 -7.75 -20.70
N VAL A 3 13.99 -6.96 -21.36
CA VAL A 3 12.60 -6.73 -20.90
C VAL A 3 11.73 -7.99 -21.00
N ALA A 4 11.90 -8.78 -22.07
CA ALA A 4 11.14 -10.03 -22.26
C ALA A 4 11.47 -11.06 -21.16
N TRP A 5 12.74 -11.19 -20.81
CA TRP A 5 13.17 -12.10 -19.73
C TRP A 5 12.68 -11.65 -18.35
N ALA A 6 12.65 -10.34 -18.08
CA ALA A 6 12.10 -9.80 -16.84
C ALA A 6 10.59 -10.08 -16.73
N ALA A 7 9.84 -9.92 -17.82
CA ALA A 7 8.41 -10.24 -17.86
C ALA A 7 8.13 -11.74 -17.66
N ILE A 8 8.93 -12.61 -18.28
CA ILE A 8 8.82 -14.06 -18.10
C ILE A 8 9.15 -14.45 -16.66
N ALA A 9 10.21 -13.89 -16.08
CA ALA A 9 10.60 -14.17 -14.68
C ALA A 9 9.48 -13.75 -13.71
N ALA A 10 8.89 -12.57 -13.89
CA ALA A 10 7.75 -12.13 -13.09
C ALA A 10 6.55 -13.07 -13.25
N GLY A 11 6.22 -13.45 -14.49
CA GLY A 11 5.12 -14.40 -14.78
C GLY A 11 5.33 -15.76 -14.10
N ILE A 12 6.53 -16.31 -14.15
CA ILE A 12 6.88 -17.57 -13.48
C ILE A 12 6.75 -17.40 -11.95
N SER A 13 7.27 -16.33 -11.37
CA SER A 13 7.20 -16.09 -9.92
C SER A 13 5.76 -16.02 -9.42
N PHE A 14 4.90 -15.27 -10.10
CA PHE A 14 3.47 -15.20 -9.76
C PHE A 14 2.77 -16.55 -9.94
N SER A 15 3.09 -17.30 -10.99
CA SER A 15 2.50 -18.61 -11.25
C SER A 15 2.90 -19.63 -10.18
N VAL A 16 4.16 -19.66 -9.78
CA VAL A 16 4.66 -20.54 -8.72
C VAL A 16 4.02 -20.17 -7.38
N GLY A 17 3.99 -18.87 -7.02
CA GLY A 17 3.34 -18.41 -5.79
C GLY A 17 1.85 -18.79 -5.74
N SER A 18 1.13 -18.58 -6.83
CA SER A 18 -0.29 -18.95 -6.94
C SER A 18 -0.49 -20.47 -6.85
N ALA A 19 0.36 -21.26 -7.50
CA ALA A 19 0.29 -22.73 -7.46
C ALA A 19 0.53 -23.25 -6.03
N VAL A 20 1.52 -22.71 -5.32
CA VAL A 20 1.79 -23.10 -3.92
C VAL A 20 0.58 -22.77 -3.02
N LEU A 21 0.00 -21.59 -3.15
CA LEU A 21 -1.18 -21.21 -2.38
C LEU A 21 -2.38 -22.12 -2.69
N LEU A 22 -2.62 -22.44 -3.96
CA LEU A 22 -3.69 -23.34 -4.39
C LEU A 22 -3.48 -24.76 -3.84
N ILE A 23 -2.25 -25.28 -3.90
CA ILE A 23 -1.91 -26.62 -3.37
C ILE A 23 -2.15 -26.66 -1.85
N LEU A 24 -1.71 -25.63 -1.12
CA LEU A 24 -1.93 -25.54 0.32
C LEU A 24 -3.42 -25.44 0.67
N TRP A 25 -4.20 -24.72 -0.14
CA TRP A 25 -5.65 -24.60 0.04
C TRP A 25 -6.37 -25.92 -0.23
N VAL A 26 -6.07 -26.58 -1.34
CA VAL A 26 -6.63 -27.91 -1.66
C VAL A 26 -6.24 -28.94 -0.60
N ARG A 27 -5.02 -28.88 -0.08
CA ARG A 27 -4.56 -29.73 1.03
C ARG A 27 -5.17 -29.35 2.39
N GLN A 28 -6.08 -28.40 2.44
CA GLN A 28 -6.78 -27.96 3.65
C GLN A 28 -5.82 -27.57 4.81
N LYS A 29 -4.61 -27.11 4.50
CA LYS A 29 -3.65 -26.64 5.51
C LYS A 29 -4.00 -25.26 6.07
N PHE A 30 -4.91 -24.53 5.42
CA PHE A 30 -5.44 -23.27 5.94
C PHE A 30 -6.62 -23.51 6.88
N ARG A 31 -6.81 -22.61 7.86
CA ARG A 31 -7.98 -22.59 8.76
C ARG A 31 -9.30 -22.33 8.02
N VAL A 32 -9.22 -21.76 6.81
CA VAL A 32 -10.38 -21.51 5.95
C VAL A 32 -10.68 -22.78 5.15
N ARG A 33 -11.77 -23.46 5.51
CA ARG A 33 -12.22 -24.67 4.81
C ARG A 33 -13.14 -24.32 3.65
N HIS A 34 -12.96 -25.03 2.54
CA HIS A 34 -13.93 -24.99 1.45
C HIS A 34 -15.22 -25.68 1.91
N VAL A 35 -16.31 -24.91 1.94
CA VAL A 35 -17.65 -25.43 2.22
C VAL A 35 -18.42 -25.54 0.91
N SER A 36 -18.69 -26.75 0.46
CA SER A 36 -19.53 -26.99 -0.72
C SER A 36 -20.97 -26.61 -0.42
N GLY A 37 -21.50 -25.65 -1.13
CA GLY A 37 -22.92 -25.30 -1.09
C GLY A 37 -23.22 -23.85 -0.75
N GLY A 38 -24.22 -23.29 -1.43
CA GLY A 38 -24.74 -21.97 -1.14
C GLY A 38 -23.91 -20.78 -1.62
N TRP A 39 -23.15 -20.94 -2.71
CA TRP A 39 -22.32 -19.89 -3.30
C TRP A 39 -23.12 -18.62 -3.65
N TRP A 40 -24.31 -18.77 -4.19
CA TRP A 40 -25.17 -17.71 -4.69
C TRP A 40 -26.28 -17.34 -3.70
N ARG A 41 -25.93 -17.03 -2.45
CA ARG A 41 -26.91 -16.40 -1.55
C ARG A 41 -26.88 -14.89 -1.76
N ARG A 42 -28.01 -14.31 -2.17
CA ARG A 42 -28.14 -12.84 -2.39
C ARG A 42 -27.68 -12.02 -1.18
N ALA A 43 -27.89 -12.51 0.03
CA ALA A 43 -27.44 -11.86 1.26
C ALA A 43 -25.91 -11.79 1.37
N ARG A 44 -25.18 -12.86 0.99
CA ARG A 44 -23.72 -12.86 0.98
C ARG A 44 -23.15 -11.96 -0.12
N LEU A 45 -23.77 -12.00 -1.30
CA LEU A 45 -23.36 -11.13 -2.41
C LEU A 45 -23.55 -9.66 -2.04
N ARG A 46 -24.69 -9.31 -1.43
CA ARG A 46 -24.93 -7.95 -0.94
C ARG A 46 -23.90 -7.53 0.10
N ALA A 47 -23.60 -8.37 1.09
CA ALA A 47 -22.59 -8.07 2.11
C ALA A 47 -21.17 -7.86 1.49
N LEU A 48 -20.81 -8.67 0.47
CA LEU A 48 -19.56 -8.48 -0.26
C LEU A 48 -19.53 -7.16 -1.06
N LEU A 49 -20.66 -6.80 -1.69
CA LEU A 49 -20.76 -5.56 -2.44
C LEU A 49 -20.77 -4.34 -1.50
N ASP A 50 -21.44 -4.41 -0.36
CA ASP A 50 -21.49 -3.32 0.62
C ASP A 50 -20.12 -2.94 1.17
N ILE A 51 -19.21 -3.92 1.28
CA ILE A 51 -17.82 -3.70 1.70
C ILE A 51 -16.91 -3.43 0.51
N GLY A 52 -17.07 -4.17 -0.57
CA GLY A 52 -16.18 -4.12 -1.72
C GLY A 52 -16.36 -2.87 -2.59
N TYR A 53 -17.61 -2.39 -2.75
CA TYR A 53 -17.86 -1.21 -3.58
C TYR A 53 -17.19 0.07 -3.06
N PRO A 54 -17.29 0.43 -1.75
CA PRO A 54 -16.58 1.60 -1.24
C PRO A 54 -15.05 1.46 -1.36
N ALA A 55 -14.51 0.26 -1.07
CA ALA A 55 -13.08 0.01 -1.21
C ALA A 55 -12.59 0.10 -2.66
N ALA A 56 -13.39 -0.37 -3.63
CA ALA A 56 -13.08 -0.24 -5.05
C ALA A 56 -13.12 1.23 -5.52
N LEU A 57 -14.09 2.01 -5.04
CA LEU A 57 -14.17 3.44 -5.31
C LEU A 57 -12.99 4.20 -4.71
N GLU A 58 -12.63 3.92 -3.46
CA GLU A 58 -11.46 4.49 -2.78
C GLU A 58 -10.20 4.29 -3.65
N GLN A 59 -9.96 3.05 -4.07
CA GLN A 59 -8.81 2.72 -4.92
C GLN A 59 -8.90 3.40 -6.31
N GLY A 60 -10.10 3.50 -6.87
CA GLY A 60 -10.34 4.19 -8.14
C GLY A 60 -10.05 5.68 -8.07
N VAL A 61 -10.53 6.36 -7.03
CA VAL A 61 -10.26 7.80 -6.79
C VAL A 61 -8.77 8.04 -6.59
N PHE A 62 -8.12 7.24 -5.75
CA PHE A 62 -6.67 7.32 -5.54
C PHE A 62 -5.90 7.18 -6.87
N GLN A 63 -6.25 6.19 -7.67
CA GLN A 63 -5.57 5.93 -8.95
C GLN A 63 -5.81 7.03 -9.98
N LEU A 64 -7.02 7.60 -10.03
CA LEU A 64 -7.33 8.73 -10.88
C LEU A 64 -6.55 9.99 -10.45
N GLY A 65 -6.50 10.28 -9.14
CA GLY A 65 -5.71 11.38 -8.59
C GLY A 65 -4.23 11.24 -8.94
N PHE A 66 -3.69 10.04 -8.78
CA PHE A 66 -2.32 9.72 -9.14
C PHE A 66 -2.04 9.89 -10.64
N PHE A 67 -2.96 9.45 -11.50
CA PHE A 67 -2.86 9.61 -12.95
C PHE A 67 -2.86 11.09 -13.36
N ILE A 68 -3.79 11.89 -12.80
CA ILE A 68 -3.86 13.33 -13.05
C ILE A 68 -2.57 14.03 -12.59
N PHE A 69 -2.08 13.67 -11.41
CA PHE A 69 -0.83 14.20 -10.87
C PHE A 69 0.37 13.92 -11.79
N LEU A 70 0.51 12.69 -12.29
CA LEU A 70 1.57 12.33 -13.23
C LEU A 70 1.44 13.10 -14.56
N MET A 71 0.23 13.27 -15.05
CA MET A 71 -0.05 14.04 -16.26
C MET A 71 0.35 15.51 -16.09
N LEU A 72 0.03 16.11 -14.94
CA LEU A 72 0.41 17.48 -14.63
C LEU A 72 1.94 17.66 -14.55
N ILE A 73 2.65 16.77 -13.86
CA ILE A 73 4.11 16.82 -13.78
C ILE A 73 4.73 16.71 -15.17
N GLY A 74 4.30 15.74 -15.98
CA GLY A 74 4.86 15.52 -17.31
C GLY A 74 4.63 16.70 -18.26
N ASN A 75 3.46 17.34 -18.19
CA ASN A 75 3.12 18.47 -19.05
C ASN A 75 3.74 19.81 -18.57
N ALA A 76 3.82 20.02 -17.25
CA ALA A 76 4.28 21.30 -16.70
C ALA A 76 5.81 21.40 -16.56
N TYR A 77 6.47 20.29 -16.21
CA TYR A 77 7.90 20.28 -15.84
C TYR A 77 8.77 19.41 -16.76
N GLY A 78 8.17 18.75 -17.75
CA GLY A 78 8.88 17.96 -18.73
C GLY A 78 9.35 16.58 -18.25
N THR A 79 10.14 15.93 -19.11
CA THR A 79 10.57 14.53 -18.91
C THR A 79 11.57 14.34 -17.76
N GLU A 80 12.38 15.34 -17.46
CA GLU A 80 13.38 15.28 -16.39
C GLU A 80 12.72 15.24 -15.00
N ALA A 81 11.73 16.10 -14.75
CA ALA A 81 10.97 16.08 -13.51
C ALA A 81 10.15 14.81 -13.35
N PHE A 82 9.58 14.30 -14.45
CA PHE A 82 8.86 13.03 -14.44
C PHE A 82 9.81 11.85 -14.09
N ALA A 83 11.00 11.81 -14.66
CA ALA A 83 12.02 10.82 -14.35
C ALA A 83 12.46 10.91 -12.88
N ALA A 84 12.75 12.13 -12.41
CA ALA A 84 13.13 12.39 -11.02
C ALA A 84 12.06 11.92 -10.01
N TYR A 85 10.78 12.22 -10.29
CA TYR A 85 9.67 11.75 -9.48
C TYR A 85 9.60 10.22 -9.41
N ASN A 86 9.68 9.53 -10.55
CA ASN A 86 9.64 8.07 -10.59
C ASN A 86 10.78 7.45 -9.79
N ILE A 87 11.99 8.00 -9.89
CA ILE A 87 13.15 7.53 -9.10
C ILE A 87 12.91 7.77 -7.61
N GLY A 88 12.46 8.97 -7.23
CA GLY A 88 12.14 9.30 -5.84
C GLY A 88 11.09 8.37 -5.23
N VAL A 89 10.01 8.10 -5.95
CA VAL A 89 8.96 7.15 -5.51
C VAL A 89 9.51 5.74 -5.38
N ASN A 90 10.35 5.26 -6.30
CA ASN A 90 10.95 3.93 -6.19
C ASN A 90 11.87 3.81 -4.96
N ILE A 91 12.62 4.85 -4.63
CA ILE A 91 13.44 4.87 -3.40
C ILE A 91 12.54 4.78 -2.16
N LEU A 92 11.42 5.50 -2.15
CA LEU A 92 10.47 5.51 -1.04
C LEU A 92 9.52 4.30 -0.99
N ALA A 93 9.50 3.48 -2.05
CA ALA A 93 8.67 2.28 -2.12
C ALA A 93 8.95 1.28 -0.98
N VAL A 94 10.18 1.29 -0.43
CA VAL A 94 10.54 0.51 0.76
C VAL A 94 9.67 0.91 1.95
N CYS A 95 9.49 2.21 2.19
CA CYS A 95 8.63 2.72 3.26
C CYS A 95 7.17 2.34 3.03
N MET A 96 6.69 2.48 1.78
CA MET A 96 5.34 2.09 1.40
C MET A 96 5.06 0.60 1.67
N THR A 97 6.01 -0.27 1.36
CA THR A 97 5.90 -1.72 1.63
C THR A 97 5.72 -2.00 3.13
N VAL A 98 6.46 -1.30 3.98
CA VAL A 98 6.30 -1.39 5.44
C VAL A 98 4.91 -0.91 5.87
N GLY A 99 4.43 0.21 5.30
CA GLY A 99 3.08 0.74 5.54
C GLY A 99 1.98 -0.26 5.19
N PHE A 100 2.06 -0.90 4.02
CA PHE A 100 1.15 -1.98 3.64
C PHE A 100 1.19 -3.16 4.63
N GLY A 101 2.37 -3.54 5.12
CA GLY A 101 2.52 -4.57 6.14
C GLY A 101 1.72 -4.24 7.42
N PHE A 102 1.84 -3.02 7.92
CA PHE A 102 1.08 -2.57 9.10
C PHE A 102 -0.42 -2.43 8.83
N SER A 103 -0.82 -2.01 7.62
CA SER A 103 -2.22 -1.97 7.20
C SER A 103 -2.86 -3.36 7.26
N ILE A 104 -2.19 -4.38 6.71
CA ILE A 104 -2.67 -5.76 6.72
C ILE A 104 -2.68 -6.33 8.15
N ALA A 105 -1.63 -6.09 8.93
CA ALA A 105 -1.54 -6.55 10.32
C ALA A 105 -2.62 -5.91 11.19
N GLY A 106 -2.82 -4.59 11.08
CA GLY A 106 -3.87 -3.85 11.79
C GLY A 106 -5.26 -4.37 11.44
N SER A 107 -5.55 -4.53 10.15
CA SER A 107 -6.81 -5.10 9.66
C SER A 107 -7.09 -6.49 10.23
N THR A 108 -6.07 -7.35 10.21
CA THR A 108 -6.20 -8.73 10.69
C THR A 108 -6.45 -8.78 12.20
N LEU A 109 -5.65 -8.07 13.00
CA LEU A 109 -5.77 -8.09 14.46
C LEU A 109 -7.08 -7.46 14.92
N VAL A 110 -7.46 -6.31 14.37
CA VAL A 110 -8.73 -5.65 14.71
C VAL A 110 -9.91 -6.55 14.35
N GLY A 111 -9.92 -7.14 13.15
CA GLY A 111 -10.97 -8.05 12.73
C GLY A 111 -11.07 -9.32 13.60
N GLN A 112 -9.93 -9.88 14.02
CA GLN A 112 -9.92 -11.05 14.92
C GLN A 112 -10.48 -10.71 16.31
N HIS A 113 -10.08 -9.58 16.90
CA HIS A 113 -10.57 -9.18 18.23
C HIS A 113 -12.05 -8.82 18.19
N LEU A 114 -12.53 -8.14 17.16
CA LEU A 114 -13.95 -7.88 16.98
C LEU A 114 -14.76 -9.18 16.79
N GLY A 115 -14.22 -10.12 16.02
CA GLY A 115 -14.81 -11.45 15.90
C GLY A 115 -14.86 -12.25 17.20
N ALA A 116 -13.91 -12.01 18.11
CA ALA A 116 -13.88 -12.56 19.46
C ALA A 116 -14.78 -11.77 20.46
N ARG A 117 -15.47 -10.72 20.00
CA ARG A 117 -16.31 -9.81 20.82
C ARG A 117 -15.50 -9.04 21.89
N ASP A 118 -14.25 -8.72 21.60
CA ASP A 118 -13.39 -7.91 22.46
C ASP A 118 -13.03 -6.57 21.76
N PRO A 119 -13.91 -5.56 21.86
CA PRO A 119 -13.67 -4.26 21.22
C PRO A 119 -12.52 -3.48 21.84
N GLU A 120 -12.22 -3.71 23.12
CA GLU A 120 -11.09 -3.04 23.77
C GLU A 120 -9.75 -3.56 23.23
N ALA A 121 -9.61 -4.88 23.08
CA ALA A 121 -8.41 -5.45 22.47
C ALA A 121 -8.29 -5.05 20.99
N ALA A 122 -9.40 -4.92 20.27
CA ALA A 122 -9.40 -4.41 18.89
C ALA A 122 -8.85 -2.99 18.84
N SER A 123 -9.36 -2.08 19.68
CA SER A 123 -8.87 -0.70 19.77
C SER A 123 -7.38 -0.64 20.13
N ARG A 124 -6.95 -1.37 21.17
CA ARG A 124 -5.55 -1.44 21.57
C ARG A 124 -4.64 -1.93 20.45
N SER A 125 -5.10 -2.91 19.66
CA SER A 125 -4.34 -3.44 18.52
C SER A 125 -4.21 -2.43 17.40
N GLY A 126 -5.27 -1.67 17.09
CA GLY A 126 -5.26 -0.58 16.14
C GLY A 126 -4.26 0.51 16.52
N TRP A 127 -4.27 0.97 17.77
CA TRP A 127 -3.34 1.96 18.28
C TRP A 127 -1.88 1.47 18.28
N ARG A 128 -1.63 0.22 18.63
CA ARG A 128 -0.28 -0.36 18.57
C ARG A 128 0.21 -0.45 17.13
N SER A 129 -0.64 -0.86 16.20
CA SER A 129 -0.32 -0.89 14.77
C SER A 129 0.04 0.51 14.27
N LEU A 130 -0.74 1.54 14.64
CA LEU A 130 -0.48 2.93 14.30
C LEU A 130 0.90 3.40 14.80
N TRP A 131 1.18 3.22 16.10
CA TRP A 131 2.46 3.62 16.67
C TRP A 131 3.64 2.95 16.00
N LEU A 132 3.56 1.64 15.79
CA LEU A 132 4.62 0.88 15.12
C LEU A 132 4.80 1.32 13.67
N ALA A 133 3.71 1.59 12.94
CA ALA A 133 3.77 2.11 11.58
C ALA A 133 4.44 3.48 11.52
N VAL A 134 4.02 4.42 12.38
CA VAL A 134 4.59 5.78 12.42
C VAL A 134 6.08 5.75 12.77
N VAL A 135 6.48 4.96 13.77
CA VAL A 135 7.89 4.84 14.15
C VAL A 135 8.70 4.17 13.02
N SER A 136 8.21 3.08 12.44
CA SER A 136 8.95 2.34 11.42
C SER A 136 9.04 3.11 10.10
N MET A 137 7.93 3.64 9.57
CA MET A 137 7.94 4.42 8.34
C MET A 137 8.63 5.77 8.54
N GLY A 138 8.42 6.41 9.69
CA GLY A 138 9.07 7.68 10.01
C GLY A 138 10.59 7.54 10.13
N SER A 139 11.08 6.49 10.80
CA SER A 139 12.52 6.24 10.90
C SER A 139 13.16 5.90 9.54
N LEU A 140 12.51 5.05 8.74
CA LEU A 140 12.97 4.73 7.38
C LEU A 140 12.93 5.96 6.49
N GLY A 141 11.85 6.74 6.51
CA GLY A 141 11.75 7.99 5.76
C GLY A 141 12.84 8.98 6.15
N LEU A 142 13.12 9.12 7.45
CA LEU A 142 14.20 9.97 7.94
C LEU A 142 15.57 9.50 7.45
N LEU A 143 15.85 8.19 7.49
CA LEU A 143 17.09 7.64 6.95
C LEU A 143 17.23 7.93 5.46
N ILE A 144 16.17 7.73 4.66
CA ILE A 144 16.17 8.02 3.23
C ILE A 144 16.39 9.52 2.98
N VAL A 145 15.78 10.41 3.78
CA VAL A 145 16.00 11.86 3.70
C VAL A 145 17.46 12.22 4.00
N ILE A 146 18.08 11.64 5.04
CA ILE A 146 19.47 11.88 5.39
C ILE A 146 20.42 11.45 4.26
N PHE A 147 20.14 10.32 3.62
CA PHE A 147 20.95 9.77 2.54
C PHE A 147 20.43 10.13 1.14
N ALA A 148 19.49 11.08 1.02
CA ALA A 148 18.83 11.42 -0.24
C ALA A 148 19.79 11.74 -1.39
N GLN A 149 20.83 12.51 -1.10
CA GLN A 149 21.83 12.91 -2.11
C GLN A 149 22.68 11.74 -2.60
N GLN A 150 23.09 10.85 -1.68
CA GLN A 150 23.87 9.66 -2.02
C GLN A 150 23.03 8.67 -2.84
N LEU A 151 21.79 8.43 -2.41
CA LEU A 151 20.85 7.56 -3.11
C LEU A 151 20.55 8.10 -4.50
N SER A 152 20.24 9.40 -4.63
CA SER A 152 19.95 10.02 -5.92
C SER A 152 21.14 9.90 -6.89
N ARG A 153 22.36 10.16 -6.44
CA ARG A 153 23.56 9.98 -7.26
C ARG A 153 23.78 8.53 -7.70
N TYR A 154 23.51 7.59 -6.81
CA TYR A 154 23.66 6.15 -7.13
C TYR A 154 22.69 5.70 -8.23
N PHE A 155 21.46 6.18 -8.22
CA PHE A 155 20.44 5.79 -9.21
C PHE A 155 20.50 6.57 -10.53
N ILE A 156 20.94 7.83 -10.50
CA ILE A 156 20.87 8.76 -11.66
C ILE A 156 22.22 8.90 -12.35
N GLY A 157 23.32 8.74 -11.60
CA GLY A 157 24.68 8.98 -12.13
C GLY A 157 25.04 10.47 -12.02
N GLU A 158 25.41 11.13 -13.15
CA GLU A 158 26.03 12.47 -13.15
C GLU A 158 25.07 13.61 -13.53
N ASP A 159 23.82 13.36 -13.86
CA ASP A 159 22.86 14.41 -14.25
C ASP A 159 22.44 15.26 -13.04
N ALA A 160 23.08 16.41 -12.88
CA ALA A 160 22.90 17.31 -11.75
C ALA A 160 21.47 17.84 -11.64
N THR A 161 20.77 18.06 -12.75
CA THR A 161 19.39 18.60 -12.77
C THR A 161 18.41 17.58 -12.23
N THR A 162 18.47 16.36 -12.75
CA THR A 162 17.62 15.26 -12.30
C THR A 162 17.90 14.88 -10.83
N ILE A 163 19.16 14.92 -10.40
CA ILE A 163 19.53 14.71 -8.98
C ILE A 163 18.88 15.76 -8.09
N ALA A 164 18.98 17.05 -8.46
CA ALA A 164 18.40 18.11 -7.64
C ALA A 164 16.88 17.97 -7.47
N TYR A 165 16.15 17.67 -8.54
CA TYR A 165 14.71 17.39 -8.48
C TYR A 165 14.41 16.15 -7.64
N THR A 166 15.16 15.07 -7.82
CA THR A 166 14.94 13.82 -7.04
C THR A 166 15.15 14.05 -5.56
N VAL A 167 16.20 14.78 -5.16
CA VAL A 167 16.46 15.12 -3.76
C VAL A 167 15.32 15.95 -3.15
N GLN A 168 14.81 16.94 -3.90
CA GLN A 168 13.67 17.73 -3.44
C GLN A 168 12.41 16.87 -3.26
N PHE A 169 12.11 15.97 -4.19
CA PHE A 169 11.00 15.02 -4.05
C PHE A 169 11.18 14.09 -2.84
N ILE A 170 12.39 13.57 -2.61
CA ILE A 170 12.67 12.72 -1.46
C ILE A 170 12.46 13.49 -0.14
N TYR A 171 12.88 14.74 -0.06
CA TYR A 171 12.66 15.56 1.13
C TYR A 171 11.18 15.78 1.40
N LEU A 172 10.41 16.15 0.37
CA LEU A 172 8.98 16.39 0.50
C LEU A 172 8.24 15.10 0.87
N LEU A 173 8.39 14.05 0.08
CA LEU A 173 7.71 12.78 0.28
C LEU A 173 8.20 12.06 1.55
N GLY A 174 9.50 12.13 1.85
CA GLY A 174 10.07 11.56 3.07
C GLY A 174 9.54 12.21 4.34
N ALA A 175 9.35 13.54 4.34
CA ALA A 175 8.72 14.26 5.43
C ALA A 175 7.24 13.87 5.63
N MET A 176 6.56 13.44 4.56
CA MET A 176 5.17 12.97 4.62
C MET A 176 5.03 11.51 5.09
N MET A 177 6.11 10.74 5.21
CA MET A 177 6.05 9.31 5.59
C MET A 177 5.32 9.04 6.92
N PRO A 178 5.49 9.83 8.00
CA PRO A 178 4.71 9.62 9.22
C PRO A 178 3.21 9.83 9.02
N LEU A 179 2.80 10.77 8.17
CA LEU A 179 1.38 11.01 7.86
C LEU A 179 0.80 9.85 7.04
N LEU A 180 1.54 9.36 6.05
CA LEU A 180 1.15 8.17 5.28
C LEU A 180 1.06 6.93 6.18
N ALA A 181 1.93 6.80 7.18
CA ALA A 181 1.85 5.72 8.16
C ALA A 181 0.54 5.74 8.94
N VAL A 182 0.05 6.92 9.30
CA VAL A 182 -1.27 7.09 9.94
C VAL A 182 -2.38 6.61 9.00
N GLU A 183 -2.36 7.02 7.74
CA GLU A 183 -3.32 6.60 6.73
C GLU A 183 -3.34 5.07 6.56
N PHE A 184 -2.18 4.45 6.36
CA PHE A 184 -2.07 2.99 6.21
C PHE A 184 -2.59 2.23 7.43
N ALA A 185 -2.17 2.63 8.64
CA ALA A 185 -2.51 1.91 9.86
C ALA A 185 -3.98 2.09 10.26
N ILE A 186 -4.51 3.32 10.19
CA ILE A 186 -5.91 3.60 10.51
C ILE A 186 -6.81 3.04 9.42
N GLY A 187 -6.51 3.28 8.14
CA GLY A 187 -7.29 2.74 7.02
C GLY A 187 -7.33 1.21 7.06
N GLY A 188 -6.20 0.54 7.36
CA GLY A 188 -6.16 -0.90 7.57
C GLY A 188 -7.04 -1.36 8.73
N SER A 189 -6.92 -0.71 9.88
CA SER A 189 -7.69 -1.05 11.09
C SER A 189 -9.19 -0.87 10.88
N LEU A 190 -9.63 0.19 10.21
CA LEU A 190 -11.04 0.43 9.87
C LEU A 190 -11.59 -0.61 8.88
N ARG A 191 -10.81 -0.97 7.86
CA ARG A 191 -11.18 -2.06 6.95
C ARG A 191 -11.30 -3.39 7.70
N GLY A 192 -10.44 -3.63 8.68
CA GLY A 192 -10.53 -4.80 9.56
C GLY A 192 -11.77 -4.81 10.44
N ALA A 193 -12.27 -3.64 10.81
CA ALA A 193 -13.53 -3.45 11.52
C ALA A 193 -14.77 -3.56 10.60
N GLY A 194 -14.58 -3.64 9.27
CA GLY A 194 -15.67 -3.67 8.29
C GLY A 194 -16.13 -2.28 7.84
N ASP A 195 -15.48 -1.21 8.32
CA ASP A 195 -15.77 0.15 7.87
C ASP A 195 -14.86 0.53 6.71
N THR A 196 -15.40 0.48 5.50
CA THR A 196 -14.72 0.90 4.27
C THR A 196 -15.20 2.25 3.76
N ARG A 197 -16.21 2.85 4.42
CA ARG A 197 -16.79 4.14 4.01
C ARG A 197 -15.95 5.31 4.50
N PHE A 198 -15.45 5.24 5.72
CA PHE A 198 -14.62 6.30 6.27
C PHE A 198 -13.31 6.49 5.49
N PRO A 199 -12.53 5.44 5.17
CA PRO A 199 -11.36 5.57 4.29
C PRO A 199 -11.70 6.19 2.93
N LEU A 200 -12.81 5.78 2.29
CA LEU A 200 -13.27 6.38 1.04
C LEU A 200 -13.50 7.89 1.17
N ILE A 201 -14.23 8.33 2.22
CA ILE A 201 -14.49 9.74 2.45
C ILE A 201 -13.18 10.51 2.66
N ALA A 202 -12.27 9.97 3.45
CA ALA A 202 -10.96 10.56 3.68
C ALA A 202 -10.16 10.74 2.37
N THR A 203 -10.15 9.72 1.50
CA THR A 203 -9.46 9.77 0.19
C THR A 203 -10.11 10.76 -0.79
N VAL A 204 -11.42 10.96 -0.71
CA VAL A 204 -12.12 11.93 -1.60
C VAL A 204 -11.90 13.37 -1.15
N LEU A 205 -11.72 13.61 0.15
CA LEU A 205 -11.54 14.95 0.72
C LEU A 205 -10.08 15.40 0.76
N GLY A 206 -9.11 14.47 0.73
CA GLY A 206 -7.66 14.75 0.77
C GLY A 206 -7.03 14.73 -0.59
#